data_9cb8c283e7e0798489c9a0873e68a93d
#
_entry.id   9cb8c283e7e0798489c9a0873e68a93d
#
_cell.length_a   1.000
_cell.length_b   1.000
_cell.length_c   1.000
_cell.angle_alpha   90.00
_cell.angle_beta   90.00
_cell.angle_gamma   90.00
#
_symmetry.space_group_name_H-M   'P 1'
#
loop_
_entity.id
_entity.type
_entity.pdbx_description
1 polymer ?
#
loop_
_entity_poly.entity_id
_entity_poly.type
_entity_poly.pdbx_seq_one_letter_code
_entity_poly.pdbx_strand_id
1 'polypeptide(L)'
;MCAKFRKGHFEGVLDVMNKLTKIVKPKKIFMGEKDFQQLYLVKKELEKKYKTKVIPCKTIRDKDNVALSSRNLLLNKSNLIIAAKIYETLVDIKKNTKNKKNIPSFLNLKKKELKNNYKIKIDYLELRNIKNLKLSNTKNNSRLFIAYYLKNVRLIDNL
;
A
#
# COMPACT_ATOMS: atom_id res chain seq x y z
N MET A 1 -4.47 -7.08 4.62
CA MET A 1 -3.97 -6.42 3.36
C MET A 1 -4.76 -6.89 2.15
N CYS A 2 -4.40 -6.40 0.95
CA CYS A 2 -5.16 -6.59 -0.30
C CYS A 2 -5.54 -8.03 -0.64
N ALA A 3 -4.70 -9.04 -0.37
CA ALA A 3 -5.01 -10.44 -0.67
C ALA A 3 -6.34 -10.93 -0.07
N LYS A 4 -6.73 -10.46 1.13
CA LYS A 4 -8.02 -10.80 1.75
C LYS A 4 -9.24 -10.27 0.98
N PHE A 5 -9.07 -9.21 0.20
CA PHE A 5 -10.14 -8.48 -0.50
C PHE A 5 -10.12 -8.69 -2.01
N ARG A 6 -9.13 -9.42 -2.53
CA ARG A 6 -8.92 -9.64 -3.96
C ARG A 6 -8.40 -11.07 -4.18
N LYS A 7 -9.29 -12.05 -4.05
CA LYS A 7 -8.96 -13.48 -4.29
C LYS A 7 -8.42 -13.67 -5.71
N GLY A 8 -7.39 -14.49 -5.89
CA GLY A 8 -6.79 -14.80 -7.19
C GLY A 8 -5.93 -13.70 -7.82
N HIS A 9 -5.97 -12.46 -7.26
CA HIS A 9 -5.28 -11.33 -7.90
C HIS A 9 -3.75 -11.48 -7.91
N PHE A 10 -3.17 -11.88 -6.80
CA PHE A 10 -1.72 -11.97 -6.71
C PHE A 10 -1.17 -13.21 -7.42
N GLU A 11 -1.94 -14.27 -7.46
CA GLU A 11 -1.66 -15.45 -8.28
C GLU A 11 -1.58 -15.05 -9.76
N GLY A 12 -2.58 -14.31 -10.27
CA GLY A 12 -2.56 -13.80 -11.63
C GLY A 12 -1.40 -12.84 -11.90
N VAL A 13 -1.08 -11.94 -10.95
CA VAL A 13 0.09 -11.06 -11.09
C VAL A 13 1.38 -11.86 -11.20
N LEU A 14 1.57 -12.86 -10.34
CA LEU A 14 2.78 -13.69 -10.34
C LEU A 14 2.87 -14.52 -11.64
N ASP A 15 1.76 -15.05 -12.14
CA ASP A 15 1.73 -15.79 -13.41
C ASP A 15 2.18 -14.90 -14.57
N VAL A 16 1.58 -13.71 -14.71
CA VAL A 16 1.97 -12.74 -15.75
C VAL A 16 3.43 -12.34 -15.62
N MET A 17 3.89 -12.01 -14.41
CA MET A 17 5.26 -11.58 -14.19
C MET A 17 6.28 -12.69 -14.47
N ASN A 18 5.96 -13.95 -14.13
CA ASN A 18 6.80 -15.10 -14.47
C ASN A 18 6.90 -15.28 -16.00
N LYS A 19 5.77 -15.23 -16.72
CA LYS A 19 5.73 -15.34 -18.20
C LYS A 19 6.55 -14.25 -18.85
N LEU A 20 6.33 -12.99 -18.49
CA LEU A 20 7.08 -11.87 -19.04
C LEU A 20 8.58 -11.95 -18.74
N THR A 21 8.95 -12.31 -17.50
CA THR A 21 10.37 -12.46 -17.14
C THR A 21 11.05 -13.58 -17.91
N LYS A 22 10.35 -14.69 -18.16
CA LYS A 22 10.86 -15.81 -18.98
C LYS A 22 11.11 -15.42 -20.43
N ILE A 23 10.23 -14.58 -21.01
CA ILE A 23 10.33 -14.12 -22.40
C ILE A 23 11.43 -13.06 -22.54
N VAL A 24 11.36 -12.01 -21.73
CA VAL A 24 12.23 -10.81 -21.84
C VAL A 24 13.61 -11.03 -21.24
N LYS A 25 13.72 -11.89 -20.22
CA LYS A 25 14.96 -12.18 -19.46
C LYS A 25 15.67 -10.90 -18.96
N PRO A 26 14.96 -9.95 -18.32
CA PRO A 26 15.54 -8.68 -17.93
C PRO A 26 16.54 -8.85 -16.79
N LYS A 27 17.63 -8.07 -16.78
CA LYS A 27 18.55 -8.01 -15.63
C LYS A 27 17.92 -7.31 -14.41
N LYS A 28 17.05 -6.32 -14.65
CA LYS A 28 16.37 -5.54 -13.61
C LYS A 28 14.92 -5.29 -13.98
N ILE A 29 14.03 -5.34 -12.98
CA ILE A 29 12.61 -4.96 -13.09
C ILE A 29 12.36 -3.86 -12.07
N PHE A 30 11.83 -2.72 -12.49
CA PHE A 30 11.50 -1.59 -11.63
C PHE A 30 10.02 -1.64 -11.25
N MET A 31 9.73 -1.56 -9.95
CA MET A 31 8.35 -1.63 -9.44
C MET A 31 8.10 -0.56 -8.38
N GLY A 32 6.95 0.12 -8.50
CA GLY A 32 6.53 1.16 -7.56
C GLY A 32 6.20 0.60 -6.16
N GLU A 33 6.70 1.27 -5.12
CA GLU A 33 6.43 0.92 -3.71
C GLU A 33 4.98 1.17 -3.29
N LYS A 34 4.20 1.93 -4.05
CA LYS A 34 2.77 2.13 -3.78
C LYS A 34 2.03 0.80 -3.67
N ASP A 35 2.29 -0.13 -4.58
CA ASP A 35 1.73 -1.48 -4.58
C ASP A 35 2.66 -2.46 -3.83
N PHE A 36 3.06 -2.11 -2.60
CA PHE A 36 4.11 -2.78 -1.83
C PHE A 36 3.90 -4.28 -1.64
N GLN A 37 2.66 -4.75 -1.45
CA GLN A 37 2.39 -6.19 -1.35
C GLN A 37 2.71 -6.91 -2.67
N GLN A 38 2.38 -6.30 -3.80
CA GLN A 38 2.72 -6.82 -5.12
C GLN A 38 4.24 -6.83 -5.33
N LEU A 39 4.90 -5.71 -5.07
CA LEU A 39 6.36 -5.59 -5.11
C LEU A 39 7.04 -6.68 -4.28
N TYR A 40 6.60 -6.88 -3.04
CA TYR A 40 7.15 -7.89 -2.13
C TYR A 40 7.03 -9.32 -2.70
N LEU A 41 5.84 -9.68 -3.20
CA LEU A 41 5.58 -11.02 -3.72
C LEU A 41 6.36 -11.28 -5.01
N VAL A 42 6.35 -10.32 -5.95
CA VAL A 42 7.08 -10.41 -7.22
C VAL A 42 8.57 -10.49 -6.98
N LYS A 43 9.11 -9.64 -6.08
CA LYS A 43 10.52 -9.68 -5.72
C LYS A 43 10.93 -11.03 -5.17
N LYS A 44 10.18 -11.54 -4.19
CA LYS A 44 10.46 -12.85 -3.56
C LYS A 44 10.42 -14.00 -4.55
N GLU A 45 9.49 -13.98 -5.50
CA GLU A 45 9.30 -15.01 -6.50
C GLU A 45 10.36 -14.96 -7.61
N LEU A 46 10.55 -13.78 -8.23
CA LEU A 46 11.40 -13.67 -9.39
C LEU A 46 12.90 -13.71 -9.08
N GLU A 47 13.33 -13.07 -7.97
CA GLU A 47 14.74 -13.13 -7.56
C GLU A 47 15.18 -14.54 -7.16
N LYS A 48 14.23 -15.40 -6.73
CA LYS A 48 14.49 -16.81 -6.44
C LYS A 48 14.62 -17.66 -7.71
N LYS A 49 13.77 -17.37 -8.71
CA LYS A 49 13.67 -18.21 -9.93
C LYS A 49 14.60 -17.79 -11.06
N TYR A 50 14.91 -16.50 -11.13
CA TYR A 50 15.63 -15.91 -12.26
C TYR A 50 16.82 -15.08 -11.80
N LYS A 51 17.81 -14.88 -12.67
CA LYS A 51 18.94 -13.96 -12.46
C LYS A 51 18.51 -12.48 -12.62
N THR A 52 17.28 -12.13 -12.17
CA THR A 52 16.65 -10.82 -12.31
C THR A 52 16.57 -10.15 -10.96
N LYS A 53 16.94 -8.86 -10.85
CA LYS A 53 16.77 -8.06 -9.64
C LYS A 53 15.52 -7.20 -9.73
N VAL A 54 14.66 -7.21 -8.70
CA VAL A 54 13.49 -6.32 -8.60
C VAL A 54 13.86 -5.09 -7.76
N ILE A 55 13.84 -3.94 -8.42
CA ILE A 55 14.25 -2.65 -7.85
C ILE A 55 13.01 -1.88 -7.42
N PRO A 56 12.85 -1.56 -6.12
CA PRO A 56 11.75 -0.73 -5.65
C PRO A 56 11.94 0.72 -6.09
N CYS A 57 10.87 1.34 -6.58
CA CYS A 57 10.81 2.76 -6.92
C CYS A 57 9.90 3.49 -5.94
N LYS A 58 10.33 4.62 -5.41
CA LYS A 58 9.54 5.44 -4.48
C LYS A 58 8.18 5.81 -5.08
N THR A 59 7.16 5.85 -4.24
CA THR A 59 5.83 6.32 -4.64
C THR A 59 5.91 7.77 -5.09
N ILE A 60 5.50 8.04 -6.33
CA ILE A 60 5.35 9.40 -6.85
C ILE A 60 3.99 9.94 -6.39
N ARG A 61 3.97 11.22 -5.99
CA ARG A 61 2.78 11.91 -5.48
C ARG A 61 2.54 13.17 -6.27
N ASP A 62 1.29 13.62 -6.31
CA ASP A 62 0.95 14.93 -6.84
C ASP A 62 1.32 16.06 -5.85
N LYS A 63 0.99 17.29 -6.22
CA LYS A 63 1.25 18.49 -5.40
C LYS A 63 0.59 18.47 -4.02
N ASP A 64 -0.52 17.75 -3.89
CA ASP A 64 -1.30 17.60 -2.65
C ASP A 64 -0.94 16.28 -1.91
N ASN A 65 0.20 15.66 -2.29
CA ASN A 65 0.74 14.43 -1.73
C ASN A 65 -0.09 13.17 -1.95
N VAL A 66 -1.10 13.19 -2.82
CA VAL A 66 -1.87 11.99 -3.17
C VAL A 66 -1.01 11.09 -4.07
N ALA A 67 -0.91 9.81 -3.72
CA ALA A 67 -0.16 8.85 -4.50
C ALA A 67 -0.74 8.70 -5.91
N LEU A 68 0.08 8.90 -6.96
CA LEU A 68 -0.38 8.86 -8.35
C LEU A 68 -0.97 7.50 -8.71
N SER A 69 -2.12 7.53 -9.38
CA SER A 69 -2.85 6.36 -9.87
C SER A 69 -3.79 6.76 -11.00
N SER A 70 -3.97 5.88 -11.99
CA SER A 70 -5.04 6.04 -12.97
C SER A 70 -6.44 6.12 -12.33
N ARG A 71 -6.63 5.53 -11.15
CA ARG A 71 -7.88 5.63 -10.39
C ARG A 71 -8.19 7.04 -9.89
N ASN A 72 -7.18 7.91 -9.77
CA ASN A 72 -7.40 9.31 -9.38
C ASN A 72 -8.23 10.06 -10.42
N LEU A 73 -8.16 9.64 -11.70
CA LEU A 73 -8.98 10.20 -12.78
C LEU A 73 -10.49 9.92 -12.62
N LEU A 74 -10.86 8.94 -11.80
CA LEU A 74 -12.26 8.61 -11.47
C LEU A 74 -12.80 9.43 -10.29
N LEU A 75 -11.96 10.28 -9.68
CA LEU A 75 -12.31 11.11 -8.53
C LEU A 75 -12.60 12.53 -8.97
N ASN A 76 -13.63 13.14 -8.38
CA ASN A 76 -13.85 14.56 -8.50
C ASN A 76 -12.92 15.37 -7.57
N LYS A 77 -12.87 16.69 -7.75
CA LYS A 77 -12.02 17.60 -6.96
C LYS A 77 -12.21 17.45 -5.45
N SER A 78 -13.46 17.32 -4.97
CA SER A 78 -13.73 17.17 -3.53
C SER A 78 -13.17 15.85 -2.97
N ASN A 79 -13.24 14.75 -3.73
CA ASN A 79 -12.66 13.48 -3.32
C ASN A 79 -11.12 13.50 -3.32
N LEU A 80 -10.49 14.24 -4.24
CA LEU A 80 -9.04 14.42 -4.25
C LEU A 80 -8.58 15.20 -3.00
N ILE A 81 -9.31 16.24 -2.60
CA ILE A 81 -9.05 16.97 -1.35
C ILE A 81 -9.16 16.02 -0.13
N ILE A 82 -10.17 15.15 -0.10
CA ILE A 82 -10.31 14.16 0.97
C ILE A 82 -9.12 13.18 0.95
N ALA A 83 -8.68 12.73 -0.22
CA ALA A 83 -7.52 11.85 -0.34
C ALA A 83 -6.23 12.50 0.22
N ALA A 84 -6.02 13.80 -0.06
CA ALA A 84 -4.91 14.57 0.49
C ALA A 84 -4.96 14.64 2.02
N LYS A 85 -6.12 14.98 2.60
CA LYS A 85 -6.33 15.03 4.05
C LYS A 85 -6.12 13.66 4.72
N ILE A 86 -6.52 12.58 4.04
CA ILE A 86 -6.25 11.22 4.53
C ILE A 86 -4.74 10.97 4.56
N TYR A 87 -3.99 11.38 3.53
CA TYR A 87 -2.54 11.24 3.52
C TYR A 87 -1.88 12.01 4.69
N GLU A 88 -2.25 13.27 4.93
CA GLU A 88 -1.78 14.06 6.07
C GLU A 88 -2.04 13.33 7.40
N THR A 89 -3.27 12.83 7.57
CA THR A 89 -3.65 12.05 8.76
C THR A 89 -2.80 10.78 8.88
N LEU A 90 -2.47 10.10 7.79
CA LEU A 90 -1.59 8.91 7.82
C LEU A 90 -0.16 9.27 8.25
N VAL A 91 0.36 10.43 7.82
CA VAL A 91 1.67 10.92 8.27
C VAL A 91 1.68 11.11 9.78
N ASP A 92 0.63 11.73 10.33
CA ASP A 92 0.50 11.96 11.78
C ASP A 92 0.31 10.66 12.56
N ILE A 93 -0.51 9.74 12.05
CA ILE A 93 -0.66 8.40 12.64
C ILE A 93 0.70 7.71 12.70
N LYS A 94 1.47 7.73 11.61
CA LYS A 94 2.79 7.10 11.55
C LYS A 94 3.78 7.72 12.54
N LYS A 95 3.80 9.05 12.68
CA LYS A 95 4.63 9.75 13.68
C LYS A 95 4.25 9.27 15.10
N ASN A 96 2.97 9.23 15.40
CA ASN A 96 2.45 8.91 16.73
C ASN A 96 2.57 7.42 17.11
N THR A 97 2.79 6.50 16.17
CA THR A 97 3.03 5.08 16.50
C THR A 97 4.29 4.87 17.33
N LYS A 98 5.26 5.79 17.30
CA LYS A 98 6.50 5.68 18.09
C LYS A 98 6.25 5.57 19.60
N ASN A 99 5.22 6.25 20.11
CA ASN A 99 4.96 6.44 21.53
C ASN A 99 3.81 5.56 22.04
N LYS A 100 3.36 4.55 21.26
CA LYS A 100 2.21 3.72 21.64
C LYS A 100 2.63 2.33 22.07
N LYS A 101 2.25 1.96 23.30
CA LYS A 101 2.45 0.60 23.84
C LYS A 101 1.64 -0.46 23.07
N ASN A 102 0.42 -0.12 22.61
CA ASN A 102 -0.46 -1.01 21.85
C ASN A 102 -0.82 -0.37 20.50
N ILE A 103 0.00 -0.64 19.49
CA ILE A 103 -0.20 -0.10 18.14
C ILE A 103 -1.50 -0.61 17.48
N PRO A 104 -1.89 -1.89 17.55
CA PRO A 104 -3.15 -2.36 16.98
C PRO A 104 -4.37 -1.61 17.51
N SER A 105 -4.50 -1.43 18.82
CA SER A 105 -5.61 -0.69 19.41
C SER A 105 -5.62 0.78 18.98
N PHE A 106 -4.45 1.42 18.95
CA PHE A 106 -4.30 2.79 18.44
C PHE A 106 -4.75 2.90 16.98
N LEU A 107 -4.32 1.99 16.10
CA LEU A 107 -4.70 2.00 14.69
C LEU A 107 -6.20 1.72 14.50
N ASN A 108 -6.80 0.86 15.33
CA ASN A 108 -8.24 0.62 15.29
C ASN A 108 -9.04 1.88 15.67
N LEU A 109 -8.58 2.62 16.68
CA LEU A 109 -9.19 3.92 17.05
C LEU A 109 -9.08 4.90 15.88
N LYS A 110 -7.87 5.08 15.32
CA LYS A 110 -7.64 5.97 14.18
C LYS A 110 -8.41 5.56 12.91
N LYS A 111 -8.60 4.26 12.70
CA LYS A 111 -9.48 3.76 11.63
C LYS A 111 -10.93 4.19 11.83
N LYS A 112 -11.44 4.16 13.06
CA LYS A 112 -12.81 4.63 13.39
C LYS A 112 -12.92 6.15 13.17
N GLU A 113 -11.95 6.93 13.64
CA GLU A 113 -11.91 8.40 13.44
C GLU A 113 -11.93 8.76 11.94
N LEU A 114 -11.07 8.15 11.13
CA LEU A 114 -11.03 8.37 9.68
C LEU A 114 -12.36 8.04 9.00
N LYS A 115 -13.01 6.93 9.39
CA LYS A 115 -14.33 6.55 8.86
C LYS A 115 -15.38 7.59 9.16
N ASN A 116 -15.42 8.09 10.38
CA ASN A 116 -16.42 9.05 10.83
C ASN A 116 -16.20 10.44 10.22
N ASN A 117 -14.95 10.92 10.23
CA ASN A 117 -14.61 12.26 9.76
C ASN A 117 -14.82 12.43 8.25
N TYR A 118 -14.51 11.39 7.46
CA TYR A 118 -14.59 11.46 6.00
C TYR A 118 -15.74 10.64 5.39
N LYS A 119 -16.56 9.97 6.23
CA LYS A 119 -17.67 9.11 5.80
C LYS A 119 -17.25 8.08 4.75
N ILE A 120 -16.09 7.45 4.95
CA ILE A 120 -15.45 6.51 4.02
C ILE A 120 -15.48 5.07 4.53
N LYS A 121 -15.46 4.12 3.59
CA LYS A 121 -15.19 2.71 3.90
C LYS A 121 -13.68 2.49 3.92
N ILE A 122 -13.17 1.81 4.96
CA ILE A 122 -11.75 1.43 5.08
C ILE A 122 -11.67 -0.09 5.21
N ASP A 123 -11.01 -0.75 4.27
CA ASP A 123 -10.75 -2.18 4.33
C ASP A 123 -9.78 -2.49 5.49
N TYR A 124 -8.64 -1.83 5.49
CA TYR A 124 -7.64 -1.98 6.54
C TYR A 124 -6.85 -0.68 6.77
N LEU A 125 -6.37 -0.53 8.00
CA LEU A 125 -5.31 0.40 8.41
C LEU A 125 -4.38 -0.40 9.33
N GLU A 126 -3.19 -0.75 8.86
CA GLU A 126 -2.33 -1.75 9.51
C GLU A 126 -0.86 -1.36 9.43
N LEU A 127 -0.14 -1.54 10.54
CA LEU A 127 1.33 -1.49 10.54
C LEU A 127 1.87 -2.90 10.29
N ARG A 128 2.73 -3.05 9.28
CA ARG A 128 3.30 -4.35 8.93
C ARG A 128 4.80 -4.29 8.74
N ASN A 129 5.45 -5.36 9.13
CA ASN A 129 6.87 -5.56 8.90
C ASN A 129 7.14 -5.71 7.39
N ILE A 130 8.13 -4.96 6.86
CA ILE A 130 8.44 -4.94 5.43
C ILE A 130 9.13 -6.20 4.92
N LYS A 131 9.74 -7.00 5.82
CA LYS A 131 10.47 -8.23 5.45
C LYS A 131 9.57 -9.47 5.30
N ASN A 132 8.40 -9.49 5.97
CA ASN A 132 7.52 -10.67 5.99
C ASN A 132 6.03 -10.37 5.87
N LEU A 133 5.65 -9.09 5.83
CA LEU A 133 4.27 -8.58 5.79
C LEU A 133 3.37 -9.01 6.96
N LYS A 134 3.92 -9.56 8.04
CA LYS A 134 3.16 -9.83 9.27
C LYS A 134 2.79 -8.52 9.96
N LEU A 135 1.72 -8.52 10.75
CA LEU A 135 1.38 -7.40 11.62
C LEU A 135 2.55 -7.07 12.53
N SER A 136 2.81 -5.80 12.72
CA SER A 136 3.93 -5.32 13.53
C SER A 136 3.45 -4.47 14.69
N ASN A 137 4.06 -4.67 15.86
CA ASN A 137 3.88 -3.83 17.04
C ASN A 137 5.05 -2.86 17.25
N THR A 138 5.98 -2.80 16.30
CA THR A 138 7.14 -1.91 16.33
C THR A 138 7.23 -1.11 15.06
N LYS A 139 7.79 0.11 15.16
CA LYS A 139 8.01 0.97 13.99
C LYS A 139 9.20 0.50 13.13
N ASN A 140 10.18 -0.16 13.74
CA ASN A 140 11.39 -0.58 13.05
C ASN A 140 11.07 -1.65 11.99
N ASN A 141 11.60 -1.46 10.80
CA ASN A 141 11.33 -2.31 9.65
C ASN A 141 9.82 -2.49 9.37
N SER A 142 9.02 -1.47 9.64
CA SER A 142 7.57 -1.52 9.45
C SER A 142 7.07 -0.34 8.63
N ARG A 143 6.00 -0.57 7.89
CA ARG A 143 5.32 0.40 7.05
C ARG A 143 3.85 0.40 7.41
N LEU A 144 3.25 1.60 7.43
CA LEU A 144 1.81 1.79 7.62
C LEU A 144 1.11 1.60 6.28
N PHE A 145 0.08 0.79 6.24
CA PHE A 145 -0.70 0.48 5.04
C PHE A 145 -2.16 0.82 5.24
N ILE A 146 -2.77 1.42 4.23
CA ILE A 146 -4.21 1.68 4.18
C ILE A 146 -4.82 1.20 2.86
N ALA A 147 -6.08 0.77 2.91
CA ALA A 147 -6.96 0.70 1.76
C ALA A 147 -8.33 1.25 2.15
N TYR A 148 -8.84 2.15 1.35
CA TYR A 148 -10.09 2.85 1.59
C TYR A 148 -10.84 3.15 0.29
N TYR A 149 -12.10 3.55 0.42
CA TYR A 149 -12.95 3.91 -0.72
C TYR A 149 -13.37 5.37 -0.61
N LEU A 150 -13.21 6.09 -1.72
CA LEU A 150 -13.89 7.35 -1.96
C LEU A 150 -14.98 7.08 -2.99
N LYS A 151 -16.24 7.16 -2.56
CA LYS A 151 -17.38 6.60 -3.32
C LYS A 151 -17.09 5.12 -3.65
N ASN A 152 -17.08 4.76 -4.93
CA ASN A 152 -16.83 3.40 -5.41
C ASN A 152 -15.36 3.17 -5.83
N VAL A 153 -14.50 4.19 -5.69
CA VAL A 153 -13.10 4.10 -6.10
C VAL A 153 -12.26 3.62 -4.93
N ARG A 154 -11.68 2.43 -5.06
CA ARG A 154 -10.77 1.86 -4.07
C ARG A 154 -9.37 2.42 -4.25
N LEU A 155 -8.85 3.09 -3.23
CA LEU A 155 -7.50 3.63 -3.16
C LEU A 155 -6.66 2.86 -2.15
N ILE A 156 -5.36 2.84 -2.38
CA ILE A 156 -4.36 2.30 -1.45
C ILE A 156 -3.22 3.29 -1.29
N ASP A 157 -2.63 3.29 -0.10
CA ASP A 157 -1.39 4.01 0.16
C ASP A 157 -0.57 3.31 1.22
N ASN A 158 0.70 3.70 1.33
CA ASN A 158 1.59 3.25 2.39
C ASN A 158 2.71 4.26 2.68
N LEU A 159 3.19 4.26 3.92
CA LEU A 159 4.15 5.22 4.47
C LEU A 159 5.24 4.51 5.30
#